data_4a34e8e021dcd4b95ddc29dbc2ebe03d
#
_entry.id   4a34e8e021dcd4b95ddc29dbc2ebe03d
#
_cell.length_a   1.000
_cell.length_b   1.000
_cell.length_c   1.000
_cell.angle_alpha   90.00
_cell.angle_beta   90.00
_cell.angle_gamma   90.00
#
_symmetry.space_group_name_H-M   'P 1'
#
loop_
_entity.id
_entity.type
_entity.pdbx_description
1 polymer ?
#
loop_
_entity_poly.entity_id
_entity_poly.type
_entity_poly.pdbx_seq_one_letter_code
_entity_poly.pdbx_strand_id
1 'polypeptide(L)'
;MADAASSPQLKQAFQTHLKETDGQVKRLEQIFQILQADPAGNTCEATQGLIEEAEEIMEQGLSPEVLDVALIMAAQKVEHYEIASYGSLNAGGDVRDDGCRQAA
;
A
#
# COMPACT_ATOMS: atom_id res chain seq x y z
N MET A 1 -8.56 -9.38 1.05
CA MET A 1 -8.11 -10.21 -0.10
C MET A 1 -7.70 -11.62 0.30
N ALA A 2 -6.98 -11.81 1.41
CA ALA A 2 -6.54 -13.16 1.83
C ALA A 2 -7.71 -14.15 1.99
N ASP A 3 -8.81 -13.73 2.60
CA ASP A 3 -9.97 -14.58 2.82
C ASP A 3 -10.75 -14.88 1.53
N ALA A 4 -10.67 -14.01 0.54
CA ALA A 4 -11.35 -14.16 -0.76
C ALA A 4 -10.57 -15.02 -1.75
N ALA A 5 -9.25 -15.17 -1.59
CA ALA A 5 -8.41 -15.96 -2.47
C ALA A 5 -8.71 -17.45 -2.34
N SER A 6 -8.71 -18.18 -3.46
CA SER A 6 -8.96 -19.62 -3.51
C SER A 6 -7.68 -20.43 -3.45
N SER A 7 -6.63 -19.97 -4.12
CA SER A 7 -5.32 -20.64 -4.11
C SER A 7 -4.66 -20.55 -2.74
N PRO A 8 -4.21 -21.66 -2.13
CA PRO A 8 -3.48 -21.63 -0.86
C PRO A 8 -2.20 -20.79 -0.92
N GLN A 9 -1.49 -20.83 -2.03
CA GLN A 9 -0.28 -20.03 -2.25
C GLN A 9 -0.60 -18.53 -2.26
N LEU A 10 -1.67 -18.14 -2.94
CA LEU A 10 -2.11 -16.75 -3.00
C LEU A 10 -2.59 -16.26 -1.63
N LYS A 11 -3.36 -17.07 -0.91
CA LYS A 11 -3.74 -16.78 0.48
C LYS A 11 -2.54 -16.52 1.35
N GLN A 12 -1.53 -17.39 1.28
CA GLN A 12 -0.32 -17.25 2.08
C GLN A 12 0.46 -16.00 1.71
N ALA A 13 0.55 -15.67 0.42
CA ALA A 13 1.20 -14.46 -0.05
C ALA A 13 0.54 -13.20 0.52
N PHE A 14 -0.79 -13.13 0.48
CA PHE A 14 -1.54 -12.02 1.06
C PHE A 14 -1.38 -11.93 2.59
N GLN A 15 -1.39 -13.07 3.28
CA GLN A 15 -1.21 -13.10 4.74
C GLN A 15 0.20 -12.65 5.15
N THR A 16 1.23 -13.07 4.43
CA THR A 16 2.61 -12.64 4.65
C THR A 16 2.76 -11.14 4.41
N HIS A 17 2.19 -10.65 3.31
CA HIS A 17 2.20 -9.23 2.99
C HIS A 17 1.46 -8.40 4.04
N LEU A 18 0.36 -8.89 4.57
CA LEU A 18 -0.38 -8.22 5.64
C LEU A 18 0.46 -8.07 6.90
N LYS A 19 1.20 -9.10 7.29
CA LYS A 19 2.12 -9.04 8.44
C LYS A 19 3.24 -8.04 8.23
N GLU A 20 3.82 -8.01 7.04
CA GLU A 20 4.87 -7.05 6.68
C GLU A 20 4.35 -5.62 6.73
N THR A 21 3.16 -5.38 6.18
CA THR A 21 2.50 -4.08 6.20
C THR A 21 2.21 -3.61 7.62
N ASP A 22 1.71 -4.51 8.47
CA ASP A 22 1.45 -4.20 9.88
C ASP A 22 2.73 -3.79 10.62
N GLY A 23 3.85 -4.49 10.35
CA GLY A 23 5.16 -4.13 10.87
C GLY A 23 5.64 -2.76 10.39
N GLN A 24 5.39 -2.42 9.12
CA GLN A 24 5.72 -1.12 8.55
C GLN A 24 4.90 0.01 9.19
N VAL A 25 3.62 -0.21 9.42
CA VAL A 25 2.75 0.76 10.13
C VAL A 25 3.28 1.05 11.52
N LYS A 26 3.67 0.02 12.27
CA LYS A 26 4.25 0.18 13.61
C LYS A 26 5.54 0.99 13.59
N ARG A 27 6.40 0.75 12.62
CA ARG A 27 7.64 1.53 12.44
C ARG A 27 7.37 2.99 12.13
N LEU A 28 6.39 3.27 11.28
CA LEU A 28 5.97 4.64 10.98
C LEU A 28 5.41 5.34 12.21
N GLU A 29 4.61 4.67 13.02
CA GLU A 29 4.10 5.22 14.29
C GLU A 29 5.25 5.60 15.23
N GLN A 30 6.29 4.75 15.34
CA GLN A 30 7.47 5.04 16.12
C GLN A 30 8.24 6.28 15.61
N ILE A 31 8.37 6.40 14.29
CA ILE A 31 9.02 7.56 13.66
C ILE A 31 8.26 8.84 13.97
N PHE A 32 6.92 8.83 13.86
CA PHE A 32 6.10 9.99 14.19
C PHE A 32 6.19 10.37 15.68
N GLN A 33 6.29 9.39 16.57
CA GLN A 33 6.52 9.65 18.00
C GLN A 33 7.88 10.33 18.24
N ILE A 34 8.93 9.87 17.57
CA ILE A 34 10.28 10.48 17.68
C ILE A 34 10.25 11.92 17.17
N LEU A 35 9.54 12.19 16.08
CA LEU A 35 9.40 13.51 15.50
C LEU A 35 8.39 14.39 16.24
N GLN A 36 7.66 13.85 17.21
CA GLN A 36 6.57 14.53 17.93
C GLN A 36 5.50 15.08 16.96
N ALA A 37 5.23 14.33 15.89
CA ALA A 37 4.25 14.68 14.86
C ALA A 37 3.04 13.75 14.94
N ASP A 38 1.87 14.27 14.56
CA ASP A 38 0.65 13.47 14.47
C ASP A 38 0.69 12.64 13.18
N PRO A 39 0.56 11.30 13.25
CA PRO A 39 0.50 10.45 12.07
C PRO A 39 -0.82 10.57 11.30
N ALA A 40 -1.86 11.15 11.90
CA ALA A 40 -3.14 11.35 11.23
C ALA A 40 -2.99 12.36 10.10
N GLY A 41 -3.47 11.98 8.93
CA GLY A 41 -3.46 12.81 7.74
C GLY A 41 -4.83 12.83 7.07
N ASN A 42 -4.90 13.45 5.90
CA ASN A 42 -6.11 13.42 5.08
C ASN A 42 -6.30 12.04 4.46
N THR A 43 -7.55 11.65 4.23
CA THR A 43 -7.85 10.43 3.49
C THR A 43 -7.29 10.50 2.08
N CYS A 44 -6.54 9.48 1.68
CA CYS A 44 -6.04 9.37 0.32
C CYS A 44 -7.14 8.82 -0.60
N GLU A 45 -7.72 9.68 -1.42
CA GLU A 45 -8.80 9.30 -2.33
C GLU A 45 -8.38 8.24 -3.35
N ALA A 46 -7.14 8.29 -3.84
CA ALA A 46 -6.60 7.30 -4.77
C ALA A 46 -6.52 5.90 -4.13
N THR A 47 -5.98 5.80 -2.93
CA THR A 47 -5.93 4.53 -2.18
C THR A 47 -7.33 4.03 -1.85
N GLN A 48 -8.21 4.91 -1.43
CA GLN A 48 -9.60 4.57 -1.16
C GLN A 48 -10.30 4.01 -2.39
N GLY A 49 -10.10 4.62 -3.56
CA GLY A 49 -10.64 4.13 -4.84
C GLY A 49 -10.10 2.76 -5.22
N LEU A 50 -8.81 2.50 -5.01
CA LEU A 50 -8.20 1.19 -5.26
C LEU A 50 -8.78 0.10 -4.35
N ILE A 51 -9.01 0.43 -3.09
CA ILE A 51 -9.64 -0.48 -2.12
C ILE A 51 -11.09 -0.78 -2.52
N GLU A 52 -11.84 0.22 -2.89
CA GLU A 52 -13.24 0.08 -3.34
C GLU A 52 -13.33 -0.80 -4.59
N GLU A 53 -12.44 -0.62 -5.57
CA GLU A 53 -12.38 -1.49 -6.75
C GLU A 53 -12.11 -2.95 -6.38
N ALA A 54 -11.22 -3.20 -5.44
CA ALA A 54 -10.94 -4.56 -4.96
C ALA A 54 -12.16 -5.18 -4.27
N GLU A 55 -12.87 -4.40 -3.45
CA GLU A 55 -14.09 -4.84 -2.79
C GLU A 55 -15.20 -5.17 -3.79
N GLU A 56 -15.40 -4.35 -4.82
CA GLU A 56 -16.35 -4.60 -5.89
C GLU A 56 -16.04 -5.92 -6.63
N ILE A 57 -14.78 -6.19 -6.93
CA ILE A 57 -14.33 -7.44 -7.55
C ILE A 57 -14.71 -8.63 -6.68
N MET A 58 -14.50 -8.56 -5.39
CA MET A 58 -14.85 -9.63 -4.46
C MET A 58 -16.35 -9.90 -4.38
N GLU A 59 -17.18 -8.90 -4.65
CA GLU A 59 -18.63 -8.98 -4.59
C GLU A 59 -19.30 -9.43 -5.90
N GLN A 60 -18.55 -9.51 -7.01
CA GLN A 60 -19.12 -9.83 -8.33
C GLN A 60 -19.53 -11.30 -8.55
N GLY A 61 -19.23 -12.18 -7.60
CA GLY A 61 -19.57 -13.59 -7.73
C GLY A 61 -18.78 -14.34 -8.82
N LEU A 62 -17.52 -13.95 -9.03
CA LEU A 62 -16.63 -14.57 -10.01
C LEU A 62 -16.29 -16.01 -9.61
N SER A 63 -15.95 -16.85 -10.62
CA SER A 63 -15.42 -18.19 -10.34
C SER A 63 -14.10 -18.08 -9.53
N PRO A 64 -13.74 -19.12 -8.74
CA PRO A 64 -12.54 -19.06 -7.89
C PRO A 64 -11.26 -18.71 -8.65
N GLU A 65 -11.05 -19.28 -9.83
CA GLU A 65 -9.86 -19.04 -10.65
C GLU A 65 -9.82 -17.62 -11.19
N VAL A 66 -10.96 -17.11 -11.67
CA VAL A 66 -11.08 -15.75 -12.19
C VAL A 66 -10.92 -14.74 -11.05
N LEU A 67 -11.48 -15.02 -9.88
CA LEU A 67 -11.35 -14.18 -8.70
C LEU A 67 -9.88 -14.05 -8.28
N ASP A 68 -9.13 -15.15 -8.25
CA ASP A 68 -7.70 -15.11 -7.89
C ASP A 68 -6.90 -14.21 -8.84
N VAL A 69 -7.13 -14.31 -10.16
CA VAL A 69 -6.48 -13.42 -11.14
C VAL A 69 -6.88 -11.97 -10.93
N ALA A 70 -8.16 -11.71 -10.68
CA ALA A 70 -8.66 -10.36 -10.44
C ALA A 70 -8.09 -9.75 -9.16
N LEU A 71 -7.91 -10.54 -8.10
CA LEU A 71 -7.27 -10.10 -6.85
C LEU A 71 -5.80 -9.77 -7.04
N ILE A 72 -5.07 -10.58 -7.83
CA ILE A 72 -3.68 -10.28 -8.20
C ILE A 72 -3.61 -8.94 -8.94
N MET A 73 -4.49 -8.72 -9.89
CA MET A 73 -4.55 -7.47 -10.65
C MET A 73 -4.84 -6.27 -9.73
N ALA A 74 -5.78 -6.40 -8.81
CA ALA A 74 -6.10 -5.35 -7.84
C ALA A 74 -4.91 -5.05 -6.93
N ALA A 75 -4.23 -6.08 -6.43
CA ALA A 75 -3.05 -5.95 -5.61
C ALA A 75 -1.90 -5.26 -6.35
N GLN A 76 -1.66 -5.62 -7.62
CA GLN A 76 -0.66 -4.96 -8.45
C GLN A 76 -0.93 -3.47 -8.65
N LYS A 77 -2.18 -3.07 -8.79
CA LYS A 77 -2.53 -1.64 -8.89
C LYS A 77 -2.13 -0.88 -7.64
N VAL A 78 -2.37 -1.44 -6.46
CA VAL A 78 -1.96 -0.85 -5.18
C VAL A 78 -0.44 -0.73 -5.12
N GLU A 79 0.28 -1.80 -5.44
CA GLU A 79 1.74 -1.83 -5.41
C GLU A 79 2.37 -0.83 -6.38
N HIS A 80 1.84 -0.70 -7.59
CA HIS A 80 2.33 0.29 -8.55
C HIS A 80 2.05 1.72 -8.10
N TYR A 81 0.90 1.96 -7.49
CA TYR A 81 0.62 3.25 -6.87
C TYR A 81 1.63 3.58 -5.77
N GLU A 82 1.97 2.62 -4.91
CA GLU A 82 2.96 2.77 -3.86
C GLU A 82 4.35 3.03 -4.43
N ILE A 83 4.77 2.31 -5.47
CA ILE A 83 6.05 2.54 -6.15
C ILE A 83 6.15 3.98 -6.65
N ALA A 84 5.12 4.48 -7.32
CA ALA A 84 5.09 5.85 -7.80
C ALA A 84 5.13 6.86 -6.64
N SER A 85 4.40 6.61 -5.57
CA SER A 85 4.32 7.49 -4.40
C SER A 85 5.64 7.56 -3.65
N TYR A 86 6.23 6.41 -3.32
CA TYR A 86 7.50 6.34 -2.60
C TYR A 86 8.66 6.84 -3.45
N GLY A 87 8.67 6.54 -4.76
CA GLY A 87 9.66 7.07 -5.68
C GLY A 87 9.64 8.58 -5.76
N SER A 88 8.46 9.17 -5.81
CA SER A 88 8.29 10.62 -5.81
C SER A 88 8.74 11.26 -4.49
N LEU A 89 8.41 10.64 -3.35
CA LEU A 89 8.84 11.10 -2.04
C LEU A 89 10.37 11.06 -1.90
N ASN A 90 11.00 9.99 -2.40
CA ASN A 90 12.45 9.84 -2.38
C ASN A 90 13.12 10.93 -3.22
N ALA A 91 12.63 11.17 -4.44
CA ALA A 91 13.12 12.24 -5.31
C ALA A 91 12.93 13.62 -4.67
N GLY A 92 11.79 13.86 -4.02
CA GLY A 92 11.53 15.10 -3.29
C GLY A 92 12.47 15.30 -2.12
N GLY A 93 12.84 14.23 -1.43
CA GLY A 93 13.85 14.24 -0.36
C GLY A 93 15.21 14.65 -0.87
N ASP A 94 15.65 14.09 -1.99
CA ASP A 94 16.93 14.42 -2.63
C ASP A 94 17.01 15.89 -3.03
N VAL A 95 15.96 16.42 -3.66
CA VAL A 95 15.88 17.84 -4.04
C VAL A 95 15.97 18.75 -2.83
N ARG A 96 15.27 18.41 -1.75
CA ARG A 96 15.29 19.19 -0.51
C ARG A 96 16.67 19.17 0.14
N ASP A 97 17.33 18.03 0.14
CA ASP A 97 18.67 17.86 0.71
C ASP A 97 19.69 18.69 -0.06
N ASP A 98 19.65 18.67 -1.38
CA ASP A 98 20.49 19.50 -2.24
C ASP A 98 20.24 21.00 -2.01
N GLY A 99 18.99 21.40 -1.87
CA GLY A 99 18.62 22.77 -1.52
C GLY A 99 19.19 23.23 -0.19
N CYS A 100 19.16 22.37 0.82
CA CYS A 100 19.75 22.63 2.13
C CYS A 100 21.28 22.76 2.06
N ARG A 101 21.93 21.91 1.28
CA ARG A 101 23.39 21.96 1.08
C ARG A 101 23.83 23.24 0.37
N GLN A 102 23.06 23.70 -0.59
CA GLN A 102 23.33 24.95 -1.33
C GLN A 102 23.12 26.19 -0.47
N ALA A 103 22.22 26.13 0.52
CA ALA A 103 21.94 27.24 1.44
C ALA A 103 22.97 27.35 2.58
N ALA A 104 23.74 26.33 2.78
CA ALA A 104 24.80 26.31 3.80
C ALA A 104 26.14 26.79 3.20
#